data_7ee30cdc855134e4954846a5c5ca718b
#
_entry.id   7ee30cdc855134e4954846a5c5ca718b
#
_cell.length_a   1.000
_cell.length_b   1.000
_cell.length_c   1.000
_cell.angle_alpha   90.00
_cell.angle_beta   90.00
_cell.angle_gamma   90.00
#
_symmetry.space_group_name_H-M   'P 1'
#
loop_
_entity.id
_entity.type
_entity.pdbx_description
1 polymer ?
#
loop_
_entity_poly.entity_id
_entity_poly.type
_entity_poly.pdbx_seq_one_letter_code
_entity_poly.pdbx_strand_id
1 'polypeptide(L)'
;MSIDKSWFEQMEARIPHGEVRTRFAPSPTGYMHVGNLRTALYTYLIARHAGGKFILRIEDTDQGRLVADAVDVVYATMRRCGLTWDEGPDVGGPVGPYIQTERRDLYGKYAELLIEKGHAYRCFCSEERLEALHKDDPNAKYDRHCLTLTPEEIQAKLDAGEPCVIRQRIPEGSTTFHDAVYGDITVDNAELDDQILIKSDGLPTYNFANVVDDHLMGITHVVRGAEYLSSAPKYNLLYEAFGWEIPTYVHCASVMFNDPATGTVRKMSKRHGDPSYQDLVAQGYLSQAVVNYVSLLGWAPHGDIAEQEFFTMDQLIDAFDIAGISKSPSAFDMDKLNYFNATYLRELSPEEFAKEAEPWIRQAVKNEAYDTAAIAALLQARCERLSDIPEKVDFFDALPEYGVDLYTNKKSKTNAEVSLEMLRQTAPVLSALADWTQDAIHDALVELAEKLGVKNATLMWPLRIAIAGKAVTPGGAVELCRILGKDEVLRRVALGMEKLNG
;
A
#
# COMPACT_ATOMS: atom_id res chain seq x y z
N MET A 1 8.26 -2.82 -46.39
CA MET A 1 8.95 -1.53 -46.19
C MET A 1 10.37 -1.83 -45.75
N SER A 2 11.38 -1.17 -46.33
CA SER A 2 12.76 -1.33 -45.85
C SER A 2 12.88 -0.75 -44.43
N ILE A 3 13.47 -1.46 -43.53
CA ILE A 3 13.70 -1.01 -42.15
C ILE A 3 14.71 0.15 -42.21
N ASP A 4 14.36 1.25 -41.54
CA ASP A 4 15.25 2.41 -41.36
C ASP A 4 16.27 2.15 -40.26
N LYS A 5 17.41 1.60 -40.62
CA LYS A 5 18.49 1.25 -39.67
C LYS A 5 19.00 2.49 -38.93
N SER A 6 19.02 3.67 -39.59
CA SER A 6 19.52 4.89 -38.94
C SER A 6 18.61 5.35 -37.80
N TRP A 7 17.32 5.08 -37.88
CA TRP A 7 16.39 5.37 -36.80
C TRP A 7 16.64 4.49 -35.57
N PHE A 8 16.90 3.19 -35.74
CA PHE A 8 17.23 2.30 -34.62
C PHE A 8 18.56 2.69 -33.97
N GLU A 9 19.59 3.02 -34.76
CA GLU A 9 20.88 3.51 -34.25
C GLU A 9 20.71 4.79 -33.40
N GLN A 10 19.83 5.70 -33.81
CA GLN A 10 19.51 6.90 -33.03
C GLN A 10 18.78 6.57 -31.73
N MET A 11 17.90 5.58 -31.73
CA MET A 11 17.21 5.14 -30.50
C MET A 11 18.19 4.49 -29.52
N GLU A 12 19.07 3.60 -30.01
CA GLU A 12 20.12 2.97 -29.19
C GLU A 12 21.08 4.00 -28.57
N ALA A 13 21.48 5.02 -29.32
CA ALA A 13 22.39 6.07 -28.86
C ALA A 13 21.82 6.93 -27.71
N ARG A 14 20.51 6.85 -27.44
CA ARG A 14 19.86 7.60 -26.37
C ARG A 14 19.80 6.82 -25.06
N ILE A 15 20.06 5.52 -25.09
CA ILE A 15 19.94 4.65 -23.91
C ILE A 15 21.00 5.01 -22.87
N PRO A 16 20.61 5.32 -21.62
CA PRO A 16 21.58 5.53 -20.54
C PRO A 16 22.29 4.22 -20.17
N HIS A 17 23.58 4.32 -19.91
CA HIS A 17 24.40 3.19 -19.48
C HIS A 17 25.23 3.54 -18.24
N GLY A 18 25.71 2.52 -17.52
CA GLY A 18 26.69 2.66 -16.44
C GLY A 18 26.13 3.00 -15.07
N GLU A 19 24.82 3.06 -14.90
CA GLU A 19 24.15 3.23 -13.62
C GLU A 19 23.03 2.19 -13.43
N VAL A 20 22.67 1.88 -12.18
CA VAL A 20 21.50 1.06 -11.88
C VAL A 20 20.23 1.88 -12.20
N ARG A 21 19.38 1.31 -13.00
CA ARG A 21 18.10 1.93 -13.40
C ARG A 21 16.97 0.94 -13.17
N THR A 22 16.00 1.34 -12.39
CA THR A 22 14.81 0.55 -12.09
C THR A 22 13.55 1.31 -12.47
N ARG A 23 12.43 0.61 -12.62
CA ARG A 23 11.15 1.26 -12.91
C ARG A 23 10.01 0.65 -12.13
N PHE A 24 9.15 1.48 -11.58
CA PHE A 24 7.80 1.10 -11.22
C PHE A 24 6.88 1.43 -12.40
N ALA A 25 6.13 0.43 -12.86
CA ALA A 25 5.37 0.54 -14.10
C ALA A 25 3.90 0.11 -13.88
N PRO A 26 3.12 0.93 -13.13
CA PRO A 26 1.74 0.59 -12.84
C PRO A 26 0.82 0.81 -14.03
N SER A 27 -0.18 -0.09 -14.21
CA SER A 27 -1.35 0.20 -15.02
C SER A 27 -2.34 1.05 -14.19
N PRO A 28 -2.93 2.13 -14.76
CA PRO A 28 -3.80 3.04 -14.03
C PRO A 28 -5.21 2.44 -13.85
N THR A 29 -5.33 1.46 -12.96
CA THR A 29 -6.57 0.69 -12.70
C THR A 29 -7.22 0.99 -11.35
N GLY A 30 -6.89 2.13 -10.72
CA GLY A 30 -7.43 2.58 -9.44
C GLY A 30 -6.43 2.47 -8.28
N TYR A 31 -6.93 2.25 -7.06
CA TYR A 31 -6.15 2.27 -5.82
C TYR A 31 -4.99 1.29 -5.83
N MET A 32 -3.90 1.67 -5.14
CA MET A 32 -2.70 0.86 -5.07
C MET A 32 -2.87 -0.27 -4.04
N HIS A 33 -2.81 -1.51 -4.51
CA HIS A 33 -2.80 -2.69 -3.65
C HIS A 33 -1.47 -2.79 -2.87
N VAL A 34 -1.51 -3.31 -1.64
CA VAL A 34 -0.30 -3.46 -0.79
C VAL A 34 0.83 -4.20 -1.50
N GLY A 35 0.52 -5.24 -2.28
CA GLY A 35 1.52 -5.97 -3.08
C GLY A 35 2.19 -5.09 -4.15
N ASN A 36 1.44 -4.17 -4.78
CA ASN A 36 2.01 -3.22 -5.74
C ASN A 36 2.87 -2.16 -5.02
N LEU A 37 2.42 -1.69 -3.84
CA LEU A 37 3.22 -0.78 -3.03
C LEU A 37 4.56 -1.42 -2.62
N ARG A 38 4.54 -2.71 -2.22
CA ARG A 38 5.76 -3.46 -1.91
C ARG A 38 6.69 -3.55 -3.13
N THR A 39 6.15 -3.86 -4.29
CA THR A 39 6.95 -3.93 -5.53
C THR A 39 7.56 -2.56 -5.85
N ALA A 40 6.78 -1.47 -5.73
CA ALA A 40 7.28 -0.11 -5.92
C ALA A 40 8.39 0.23 -4.92
N LEU A 41 8.20 -0.12 -3.64
CA LEU A 41 9.18 0.11 -2.58
C LEU A 41 10.49 -0.64 -2.83
N TYR A 42 10.43 -1.94 -3.15
CA TYR A 42 11.64 -2.72 -3.44
C TYR A 42 12.37 -2.20 -4.67
N THR A 43 11.63 -1.83 -5.70
CA THR A 43 12.19 -1.21 -6.91
C THR A 43 12.91 0.09 -6.58
N TYR A 44 12.30 0.93 -5.74
CA TYR A 44 12.88 2.19 -5.26
C TYR A 44 14.15 1.94 -4.43
N LEU A 45 14.08 1.00 -3.47
CA LEU A 45 15.21 0.68 -2.58
C LEU A 45 16.42 0.15 -3.36
N ILE A 46 16.22 -0.73 -4.36
CA ILE A 46 17.30 -1.21 -5.23
C ILE A 46 18.00 -0.04 -5.95
N ALA A 47 17.22 0.88 -6.53
CA ALA A 47 17.80 2.03 -7.20
C ALA A 47 18.57 2.93 -6.24
N ARG A 48 17.96 3.28 -5.11
CA ARG A 48 18.56 4.20 -4.14
C ARG A 48 19.80 3.62 -3.45
N HIS A 49 19.75 2.35 -3.06
CA HIS A 49 20.90 1.64 -2.48
C HIS A 49 22.13 1.67 -3.40
N ALA A 50 21.90 1.50 -4.69
CA ALA A 50 22.96 1.55 -5.70
C ALA A 50 23.34 2.98 -6.14
N GLY A 51 22.73 4.03 -5.60
CA GLY A 51 22.91 5.41 -6.06
C GLY A 51 22.43 5.67 -7.49
N GLY A 52 21.51 4.82 -7.98
CA GLY A 52 20.99 4.84 -9.34
C GLY A 52 19.68 5.63 -9.50
N LYS A 53 18.96 5.35 -10.59
CA LYS A 53 17.73 6.05 -11.01
C LYS A 53 16.50 5.19 -10.82
N PHE A 54 15.46 5.80 -10.28
CA PHE A 54 14.13 5.23 -10.15
C PHE A 54 13.16 5.93 -11.10
N ILE A 55 12.55 5.18 -12.01
CA ILE A 55 11.70 5.68 -13.09
C ILE A 55 10.25 5.29 -12.83
N LEU A 56 9.33 6.22 -13.09
CA LEU A 56 7.89 5.94 -13.10
C LEU A 56 7.41 5.90 -14.56
N ARG A 57 6.87 4.75 -14.99
CA ARG A 57 6.26 4.56 -16.31
C ARG A 57 4.80 4.16 -16.17
N ILE A 58 3.89 4.83 -16.87
CA ILE A 58 2.47 4.49 -16.88
C ILE A 58 2.19 3.52 -18.02
N GLU A 59 1.65 2.35 -17.69
CA GLU A 59 1.31 1.29 -18.65
C GLU A 59 -0.20 1.27 -18.89
N ASP A 60 -0.65 2.07 -19.85
CA ASP A 60 -2.05 2.36 -20.18
C ASP A 60 -2.52 1.70 -21.51
N THR A 61 -1.82 0.70 -22.00
CA THR A 61 -2.16 0.01 -23.27
C THR A 61 -3.44 -0.83 -23.21
N ASP A 62 -3.94 -1.14 -22.02
CA ASP A 62 -5.25 -1.77 -21.81
C ASP A 62 -6.32 -0.71 -21.54
N GLN A 63 -6.81 -0.08 -22.63
CA GLN A 63 -7.76 1.02 -22.57
C GLN A 63 -9.10 0.67 -21.90
N GLY A 64 -9.49 -0.62 -21.90
CA GLY A 64 -10.74 -1.08 -21.28
C GLY A 64 -10.73 -1.08 -19.75
N ARG A 65 -9.56 -0.93 -19.12
CA ARG A 65 -9.40 -0.96 -17.66
C ARG A 65 -9.00 0.37 -17.04
N LEU A 66 -8.87 1.41 -17.83
CA LEU A 66 -8.46 2.73 -17.33
C LEU A 66 -9.52 3.30 -16.40
N VAL A 67 -9.08 3.80 -15.26
CA VAL A 67 -9.93 4.53 -14.30
C VAL A 67 -9.50 5.99 -14.33
N ALA A 68 -10.47 6.89 -14.45
CA ALA A 68 -10.22 8.31 -14.34
C ALA A 68 -9.48 8.61 -13.02
N ASP A 69 -8.56 9.55 -13.03
CA ASP A 69 -7.75 9.99 -11.88
C ASP A 69 -6.82 8.93 -11.27
N ALA A 70 -6.75 7.70 -11.83
CA ALA A 70 -5.91 6.65 -11.28
C ALA A 70 -4.41 6.99 -11.31
N VAL A 71 -3.96 7.76 -12.29
CA VAL A 71 -2.58 8.24 -12.38
C VAL A 71 -2.27 9.19 -11.23
N ASP A 72 -3.18 10.12 -10.93
CA ASP A 72 -3.03 11.06 -9.81
C ASP A 72 -3.00 10.33 -8.46
N VAL A 73 -3.80 9.26 -8.32
CA VAL A 73 -3.78 8.39 -7.14
C VAL A 73 -2.42 7.71 -6.99
N VAL A 74 -1.82 7.23 -8.08
CA VAL A 74 -0.46 6.65 -8.07
C VAL A 74 0.55 7.70 -7.61
N TYR A 75 0.56 8.90 -8.20
CA TYR A 75 1.48 9.97 -7.84
C TYR A 75 1.35 10.36 -6.36
N ALA A 76 0.12 10.60 -5.90
CA ALA A 76 -0.15 10.97 -4.52
C ALA A 76 0.32 9.88 -3.53
N THR A 77 0.05 8.61 -3.86
CA THR A 77 0.47 7.46 -3.03
C THR A 77 1.98 7.37 -2.95
N MET A 78 2.66 7.39 -4.08
CA MET A 78 4.11 7.30 -4.15
C MET A 78 4.79 8.42 -3.35
N ARG A 79 4.37 9.68 -3.56
CA ARG A 79 4.89 10.84 -2.83
C ARG A 79 4.64 10.75 -1.33
N ARG A 80 3.43 10.32 -0.93
CA ARG A 80 3.07 10.16 0.48
C ARG A 80 3.86 9.04 1.17
N CYS A 81 4.26 8.02 0.42
CA CYS A 81 5.15 6.95 0.89
C CYS A 81 6.64 7.34 0.84
N GLY A 82 7.00 8.54 0.41
CA GLY A 82 8.40 8.97 0.25
C GLY A 82 9.12 8.38 -0.96
N LEU A 83 8.39 7.75 -1.89
CA LEU A 83 8.93 7.13 -3.11
C LEU A 83 8.95 8.16 -4.25
N THR A 84 10.02 8.96 -4.31
CA THR A 84 10.20 9.96 -5.36
C THR A 84 10.96 9.38 -6.55
N TRP A 85 10.53 9.72 -7.77
CA TRP A 85 11.15 9.25 -9.01
C TRP A 85 11.99 10.33 -9.69
N ASP A 86 13.02 9.90 -10.39
CA ASP A 86 13.96 10.78 -11.12
C ASP A 86 13.45 11.13 -12.52
N GLU A 87 12.71 10.18 -13.13
CA GLU A 87 12.16 10.30 -14.47
C GLU A 87 10.72 9.79 -14.47
N GLY A 88 9.85 10.44 -15.22
CA GLY A 88 8.44 10.04 -15.28
C GLY A 88 7.59 11.03 -16.06
N PRO A 89 6.26 10.77 -16.19
CA PRO A 89 5.39 11.59 -17.02
C PRO A 89 5.31 13.07 -16.60
N ASP A 90 5.39 13.33 -15.31
CA ASP A 90 5.25 14.67 -14.72
C ASP A 90 6.58 15.40 -14.51
N VAL A 91 7.68 14.66 -14.39
CA VAL A 91 9.03 15.25 -14.19
C VAL A 91 9.88 15.23 -15.47
N GLY A 92 9.46 14.46 -16.49
CA GLY A 92 10.22 14.28 -17.73
C GLY A 92 11.44 13.39 -17.56
N GLY A 93 12.40 13.51 -18.49
CA GLY A 93 13.65 12.76 -18.49
C GLY A 93 14.16 12.50 -19.93
N PRO A 94 15.36 11.91 -20.09
CA PRO A 94 16.04 11.80 -21.40
C PRO A 94 15.45 10.73 -22.33
N VAL A 95 14.71 9.75 -21.80
CA VAL A 95 14.22 8.57 -22.53
C VAL A 95 12.68 8.51 -22.65
N GLY A 96 12.01 9.64 -22.36
CA GLY A 96 10.56 9.76 -22.54
C GLY A 96 10.09 9.58 -24.00
N PRO A 97 8.77 9.54 -24.20
CA PRO A 97 7.68 9.69 -23.20
C PRO A 97 7.61 8.50 -22.21
N TYR A 98 6.98 8.72 -21.03
CA TYR A 98 6.85 7.74 -19.97
C TYR A 98 5.43 7.20 -19.80
N ILE A 99 4.56 7.44 -20.79
CA ILE A 99 3.21 6.87 -20.93
C ILE A 99 3.22 5.98 -22.16
N GLN A 100 2.81 4.73 -22.04
CA GLN A 100 2.96 3.75 -23.12
C GLN A 100 2.16 4.08 -24.37
N THR A 101 0.94 4.63 -24.25
CA THR A 101 0.15 5.03 -25.42
C THR A 101 0.80 6.15 -26.23
N GLU A 102 1.61 7.02 -25.61
CA GLU A 102 2.38 8.06 -26.30
C GLU A 102 3.58 7.49 -27.09
N ARG A 103 3.96 6.23 -26.82
CA ARG A 103 5.05 5.50 -27.47
C ARG A 103 4.57 4.55 -28.57
N ARG A 104 3.29 4.57 -28.91
CA ARG A 104 2.63 3.63 -29.83
C ARG A 104 3.42 3.38 -31.12
N ASP A 105 3.96 4.45 -31.74
CA ASP A 105 4.67 4.36 -33.02
C ASP A 105 6.01 3.62 -32.95
N LEU A 106 6.57 3.43 -31.74
CA LEU A 106 7.81 2.69 -31.54
C LEU A 106 7.58 1.18 -31.72
N TYR A 107 6.56 0.66 -31.08
CA TYR A 107 6.36 -0.80 -30.97
C TYR A 107 6.16 -1.48 -32.31
N GLY A 108 5.42 -0.84 -33.24
CA GLY A 108 5.23 -1.35 -34.60
C GLY A 108 6.54 -1.54 -35.33
N LYS A 109 7.48 -0.58 -35.22
CA LYS A 109 8.80 -0.67 -35.86
C LYS A 109 9.65 -1.81 -35.29
N TYR A 110 9.65 -1.99 -33.98
CA TYR A 110 10.38 -3.11 -33.36
C TYR A 110 9.76 -4.46 -33.68
N ALA A 111 8.43 -4.56 -33.81
CA ALA A 111 7.77 -5.79 -34.24
C ALA A 111 8.12 -6.12 -35.71
N GLU A 112 8.17 -5.13 -36.62
CA GLU A 112 8.64 -5.34 -38.00
C GLU A 112 10.11 -5.79 -38.04
N LEU A 113 10.97 -5.25 -37.18
CA LEU A 113 12.36 -5.69 -37.08
C LEU A 113 12.45 -7.16 -36.67
N LEU A 114 11.57 -7.65 -35.77
CA LEU A 114 11.51 -9.06 -35.40
C LEU A 114 11.03 -9.94 -36.56
N ILE A 115 10.10 -9.45 -37.39
CA ILE A 115 9.67 -10.16 -38.61
C ILE A 115 10.84 -10.29 -39.60
N GLU A 116 11.59 -9.19 -39.84
CA GLU A 116 12.76 -9.23 -40.74
C GLU A 116 13.84 -10.20 -40.22
N LYS A 117 14.05 -10.25 -38.91
CA LYS A 117 14.98 -11.19 -38.27
C LYS A 117 14.45 -12.64 -38.20
N GLY A 118 13.19 -12.90 -38.54
CA GLY A 118 12.56 -14.23 -38.49
C GLY A 118 12.13 -14.68 -37.11
N HIS A 119 12.03 -13.76 -36.13
CA HIS A 119 11.60 -14.01 -34.75
C HIS A 119 10.14 -13.62 -34.47
N ALA A 120 9.44 -13.08 -35.47
CA ALA A 120 8.01 -12.81 -35.42
C ALA A 120 7.36 -13.03 -36.80
N TYR A 121 6.04 -13.12 -36.83
CA TYR A 121 5.28 -13.29 -38.07
C TYR A 121 3.86 -12.73 -37.95
N ARG A 122 3.24 -12.47 -39.10
CA ARG A 122 1.85 -11.99 -39.20
C ARG A 122 0.86 -13.14 -39.07
N CYS A 123 -0.19 -12.92 -38.32
CA CYS A 123 -1.28 -13.88 -38.12
C CYS A 123 -2.62 -13.23 -38.49
N PHE A 124 -3.35 -13.83 -39.40
CA PHE A 124 -4.65 -13.39 -39.94
C PHE A 124 -5.81 -14.26 -39.45
N CYS A 125 -5.62 -15.09 -38.41
CA CYS A 125 -6.67 -15.91 -37.85
C CYS A 125 -7.77 -15.07 -37.22
N SER A 126 -9.03 -15.36 -37.56
CA SER A 126 -10.18 -14.75 -36.91
C SER A 126 -10.39 -15.27 -35.50
N GLU A 127 -11.17 -14.51 -34.69
CA GLU A 127 -11.51 -14.91 -33.33
C GLU A 127 -12.25 -16.23 -33.30
N GLU A 128 -13.21 -16.47 -34.25
CA GLU A 128 -13.97 -17.70 -34.33
C GLU A 128 -13.07 -18.93 -34.58
N ARG A 129 -12.01 -18.74 -35.41
CA ARG A 129 -11.04 -19.82 -35.63
C ARG A 129 -10.24 -20.14 -34.37
N LEU A 130 -9.82 -19.13 -33.65
CA LEU A 130 -9.06 -19.28 -32.40
C LEU A 130 -9.94 -19.86 -31.29
N GLU A 131 -11.20 -19.46 -31.20
CA GLU A 131 -12.18 -20.06 -30.28
C GLU A 131 -12.44 -21.53 -30.60
N ALA A 132 -12.55 -21.88 -31.88
CA ALA A 132 -12.70 -23.25 -32.29
C ALA A 132 -11.51 -24.13 -31.91
N LEU A 133 -10.29 -23.59 -31.95
CA LEU A 133 -9.07 -24.27 -31.51
C LEU A 133 -9.11 -24.61 -30.01
N HIS A 134 -9.69 -23.74 -29.20
CA HIS A 134 -9.78 -23.88 -27.74
C HIS A 134 -11.05 -24.59 -27.27
N LYS A 135 -11.99 -24.93 -28.20
CA LYS A 135 -13.27 -25.52 -27.84
C LYS A 135 -13.15 -26.92 -27.21
N ASP A 136 -12.23 -27.72 -27.72
CA ASP A 136 -12.02 -29.09 -27.25
C ASP A 136 -10.91 -29.17 -26.18
N ASP A 137 -9.98 -28.23 -26.17
CA ASP A 137 -8.92 -28.08 -25.16
C ASP A 137 -8.69 -26.61 -24.82
N PRO A 138 -9.18 -26.15 -23.68
CA PRO A 138 -8.97 -24.74 -23.23
C PRO A 138 -7.51 -24.32 -23.11
N ASN A 139 -6.59 -25.27 -23.00
CA ASN A 139 -5.14 -25.03 -22.91
C ASN A 139 -4.41 -25.25 -24.25
N ALA A 140 -5.14 -25.51 -25.34
CA ALA A 140 -4.55 -25.68 -26.65
C ALA A 140 -3.72 -24.44 -27.03
N LYS A 141 -2.51 -24.66 -27.51
CA LYS A 141 -1.65 -23.59 -28.01
C LYS A 141 -2.08 -23.19 -29.41
N TYR A 142 -1.68 -22.00 -29.83
CA TYR A 142 -1.86 -21.57 -31.21
C TYR A 142 -1.12 -22.54 -32.17
N ASP A 143 -1.82 -23.06 -33.15
CA ASP A 143 -1.34 -24.10 -34.06
C ASP A 143 -0.38 -23.61 -35.15
N ARG A 144 0.08 -22.37 -35.07
CA ARG A 144 1.01 -21.75 -36.02
C ARG A 144 0.52 -21.73 -37.48
N HIS A 145 -0.80 -21.79 -37.69
CA HIS A 145 -1.40 -21.82 -39.01
C HIS A 145 -0.85 -20.77 -39.97
N CYS A 146 -0.74 -19.52 -39.52
CA CYS A 146 -0.25 -18.43 -40.38
C CYS A 146 1.28 -18.42 -40.59
N LEU A 147 2.05 -19.23 -39.85
CA LEU A 147 3.49 -19.37 -40.06
C LEU A 147 3.83 -20.08 -41.38
N THR A 148 2.87 -20.80 -41.98
CA THR A 148 3.04 -21.52 -43.26
C THR A 148 2.70 -20.68 -44.47
N LEU A 149 2.18 -19.47 -44.29
CA LEU A 149 1.84 -18.55 -45.41
C LEU A 149 3.09 -18.09 -46.16
N THR A 150 2.99 -18.09 -47.48
CA THR A 150 4.06 -17.54 -48.33
C THR A 150 4.09 -16.00 -48.28
N PRO A 151 5.22 -15.34 -48.64
CA PRO A 151 5.29 -13.91 -48.71
C PRO A 151 4.22 -13.28 -49.63
N GLU A 152 3.89 -13.93 -50.75
CA GLU A 152 2.86 -13.50 -51.72
C GLU A 152 1.46 -13.54 -51.09
N GLU A 153 1.15 -14.61 -50.33
CA GLU A 153 -0.14 -14.77 -49.63
C GLU A 153 -0.27 -13.72 -48.53
N ILE A 154 0.78 -13.49 -47.79
CA ILE A 154 0.84 -12.43 -46.75
C ILE A 154 0.58 -11.07 -47.41
N GLN A 155 1.28 -10.75 -48.50
CA GLN A 155 1.11 -9.45 -49.18
C GLN A 155 -0.30 -9.29 -49.75
N ALA A 156 -0.88 -10.31 -50.35
CA ALA A 156 -2.26 -10.30 -50.86
C ALA A 156 -3.29 -9.99 -49.77
N LYS A 157 -3.11 -10.60 -48.55
CA LYS A 157 -3.97 -10.34 -47.40
C LYS A 157 -3.83 -8.91 -46.87
N LEU A 158 -2.59 -8.39 -46.84
CA LEU A 158 -2.32 -6.98 -46.44
C LEU A 158 -2.93 -5.99 -47.43
N ASP A 159 -2.79 -6.26 -48.71
CA ASP A 159 -3.36 -5.42 -49.80
C ASP A 159 -4.91 -5.45 -49.79
N ALA A 160 -5.49 -6.55 -49.36
CA ALA A 160 -6.94 -6.71 -49.12
C ALA A 160 -7.40 -6.00 -47.82
N GLY A 161 -6.51 -5.51 -46.99
CA GLY A 161 -6.84 -4.87 -45.72
C GLY A 161 -7.35 -5.84 -44.64
N GLU A 162 -7.00 -7.15 -44.75
CA GLU A 162 -7.38 -8.13 -43.73
C GLU A 162 -6.77 -7.77 -42.36
N PRO A 163 -7.54 -7.79 -41.28
CA PRO A 163 -7.01 -7.59 -39.93
C PRO A 163 -5.91 -8.59 -39.59
N CYS A 164 -4.81 -8.13 -39.07
CA CYS A 164 -3.73 -9.03 -38.64
C CYS A 164 -3.13 -8.61 -37.29
N VAL A 165 -2.58 -9.59 -36.61
CA VAL A 165 -1.74 -9.39 -35.42
C VAL A 165 -0.31 -9.83 -35.75
N ILE A 166 0.66 -9.36 -34.96
CA ILE A 166 2.04 -9.84 -35.05
C ILE A 166 2.29 -10.76 -33.84
N ARG A 167 2.75 -11.98 -34.11
CA ARG A 167 3.07 -12.99 -33.09
C ARG A 167 4.58 -13.19 -32.98
N GLN A 168 5.06 -13.41 -31.76
CA GLN A 168 6.40 -13.92 -31.50
C GLN A 168 6.52 -15.34 -32.05
N ARG A 169 7.59 -15.65 -32.72
CA ARG A 169 7.95 -17.01 -33.11
C ARG A 169 8.84 -17.62 -32.04
N ILE A 170 8.28 -18.53 -31.26
CA ILE A 170 9.04 -19.27 -30.24
C ILE A 170 9.92 -20.32 -30.93
N PRO A 171 11.25 -20.35 -30.73
CA PRO A 171 12.13 -21.36 -31.32
C PRO A 171 11.96 -22.70 -30.62
N GLU A 172 12.42 -23.78 -31.27
CA GLU A 172 12.55 -25.10 -30.64
C GLU A 172 13.66 -25.09 -29.56
N GLY A 173 13.61 -26.06 -28.63
CA GLY A 173 14.62 -26.24 -27.59
C GLY A 173 14.14 -25.77 -26.23
N SER A 174 15.01 -25.20 -25.43
CA SER A 174 14.71 -24.71 -24.09
C SER A 174 15.30 -23.34 -23.86
N THR A 175 14.65 -22.56 -22.99
CA THR A 175 15.10 -21.24 -22.57
C THR A 175 15.44 -21.26 -21.08
N THR A 176 16.63 -20.84 -20.73
CA THR A 176 17.06 -20.65 -19.35
C THR A 176 17.19 -19.17 -19.07
N PHE A 177 16.60 -18.70 -17.98
CA PHE A 177 16.78 -17.33 -17.49
C PHE A 177 17.22 -17.35 -16.03
N HIS A 178 17.96 -16.33 -15.66
CA HIS A 178 18.43 -16.13 -14.29
C HIS A 178 17.52 -15.15 -13.56
N ASP A 179 17.02 -15.54 -12.38
CA ASP A 179 16.31 -14.67 -11.46
C ASP A 179 17.13 -14.49 -10.18
N ALA A 180 17.34 -13.25 -9.76
CA ALA A 180 18.17 -12.95 -8.59
C ALA A 180 17.61 -13.54 -7.28
N VAL A 181 16.29 -13.82 -7.22
CA VAL A 181 15.65 -14.44 -6.06
C VAL A 181 15.54 -15.96 -6.24
N TYR A 182 15.05 -16.44 -7.38
CA TYR A 182 14.74 -17.86 -7.60
C TYR A 182 15.92 -18.66 -8.19
N GLY A 183 16.95 -17.99 -8.74
CA GLY A 183 18.08 -18.64 -9.41
C GLY A 183 17.77 -18.97 -10.87
N ASP A 184 18.49 -19.95 -11.42
CA ASP A 184 18.32 -20.37 -12.81
C ASP A 184 17.04 -21.21 -12.98
N ILE A 185 16.22 -20.80 -13.95
CA ILE A 185 14.97 -21.49 -14.32
C ILE A 185 15.03 -21.82 -15.79
N THR A 186 14.87 -23.12 -16.09
CA THR A 186 14.84 -23.64 -17.48
C THR A 186 13.44 -24.11 -17.82
N VAL A 187 12.93 -23.68 -18.97
CA VAL A 187 11.62 -24.06 -19.49
C VAL A 187 11.77 -24.63 -20.89
N ASP A 188 11.11 -25.74 -21.18
CA ASP A 188 11.01 -26.25 -22.56
C ASP A 188 10.17 -25.26 -23.39
N ASN A 189 10.72 -24.80 -24.51
CA ASN A 189 10.04 -23.87 -25.40
C ASN A 189 8.75 -24.46 -25.99
N ALA A 190 8.65 -25.79 -26.04
CA ALA A 190 7.41 -26.48 -26.39
C ALA A 190 6.26 -26.18 -25.40
N GLU A 191 6.53 -25.73 -24.19
CA GLU A 191 5.52 -25.29 -23.23
C GLU A 191 5.05 -23.84 -23.46
N LEU A 192 5.80 -23.05 -24.23
CA LEU A 192 5.48 -21.66 -24.53
C LEU A 192 4.55 -21.55 -25.73
N ASP A 193 3.68 -20.53 -25.75
CA ASP A 193 2.82 -20.22 -26.89
C ASP A 193 3.39 -19.01 -27.66
N ASP A 194 3.18 -18.97 -28.97
CA ASP A 194 3.49 -17.83 -29.83
C ASP A 194 2.58 -16.65 -29.48
N GLN A 195 3.00 -15.84 -28.50
CA GLN A 195 2.21 -14.74 -27.97
C GLN A 195 2.03 -13.61 -28.99
N ILE A 196 0.93 -12.88 -28.89
CA ILE A 196 0.71 -11.69 -29.69
C ILE A 196 1.63 -10.58 -29.15
N LEU A 197 2.36 -9.92 -30.04
CA LEU A 197 3.20 -8.74 -29.77
C LEU A 197 2.43 -7.46 -30.06
N ILE A 198 1.82 -7.37 -31.27
CA ILE A 198 0.99 -6.24 -31.70
C ILE A 198 -0.41 -6.75 -32.01
N LYS A 199 -1.41 -6.10 -31.41
CA LYS A 199 -2.83 -6.38 -31.63
C LYS A 199 -3.31 -5.82 -32.98
N SER A 200 -4.50 -6.21 -33.41
CA SER A 200 -5.12 -5.75 -34.66
C SER A 200 -5.40 -4.25 -34.69
N ASP A 201 -5.53 -3.58 -33.53
CA ASP A 201 -5.67 -2.14 -33.39
C ASP A 201 -4.32 -1.39 -33.46
N GLY A 202 -3.20 -2.12 -33.63
CA GLY A 202 -1.84 -1.58 -33.69
C GLY A 202 -1.22 -1.28 -32.34
N LEU A 203 -1.90 -1.54 -31.22
CA LEU A 203 -1.33 -1.42 -29.89
C LEU A 203 -0.52 -2.66 -29.50
N PRO A 204 0.58 -2.51 -28.75
CA PRO A 204 1.33 -3.64 -28.27
C PRO A 204 0.57 -4.36 -27.15
N THR A 205 0.89 -5.64 -26.96
CA THR A 205 0.55 -6.31 -25.72
C THR A 205 1.49 -5.88 -24.61
N TYR A 206 1.06 -6.05 -23.35
CA TYR A 206 1.89 -5.80 -22.18
C TYR A 206 3.26 -6.48 -22.28
N ASN A 207 3.28 -7.76 -22.66
CA ASN A 207 4.50 -8.56 -22.72
C ASN A 207 5.53 -8.04 -23.74
N PHE A 208 5.11 -7.36 -24.78
CA PHE A 208 5.99 -6.77 -25.77
C PHE A 208 6.41 -5.35 -25.40
N ALA A 209 5.45 -4.53 -25.01
CA ALA A 209 5.71 -3.13 -24.65
C ALA A 209 6.75 -3.02 -23.52
N ASN A 210 6.62 -3.84 -22.46
CA ASN A 210 7.53 -3.76 -21.34
C ASN A 210 8.99 -4.08 -21.73
N VAL A 211 9.23 -5.06 -22.63
CA VAL A 211 10.58 -5.41 -23.09
C VAL A 211 11.21 -4.28 -23.89
N VAL A 212 10.45 -3.72 -24.85
CA VAL A 212 10.93 -2.60 -25.67
C VAL A 212 11.21 -1.36 -24.82
N ASP A 213 10.31 -1.05 -23.89
CA ASP A 213 10.46 0.12 -23.03
C ASP A 213 11.59 -0.06 -22.01
N ASP A 214 11.71 -1.24 -21.40
CA ASP A 214 12.77 -1.52 -20.44
C ASP A 214 14.14 -1.39 -21.11
N HIS A 215 14.30 -1.89 -22.33
CA HIS A 215 15.53 -1.70 -23.09
C HIS A 215 15.78 -0.21 -23.41
N LEU A 216 14.82 0.48 -24.04
CA LEU A 216 14.98 1.88 -24.47
C LEU A 216 15.13 2.87 -23.31
N MET A 217 14.67 2.51 -22.11
CA MET A 217 14.87 3.31 -20.90
C MET A 217 16.12 2.89 -20.12
N GLY A 218 16.90 1.92 -20.61
CA GLY A 218 18.13 1.45 -19.98
C GLY A 218 17.88 0.77 -18.63
N ILE A 219 16.74 0.08 -18.47
CA ILE A 219 16.40 -0.60 -17.20
C ILE A 219 17.34 -1.79 -16.98
N THR A 220 18.03 -1.77 -15.85
CA THR A 220 18.99 -2.80 -15.45
C THR A 220 18.40 -3.87 -14.55
N HIS A 221 17.38 -3.51 -13.75
CA HIS A 221 16.71 -4.41 -12.82
C HIS A 221 15.20 -4.33 -12.97
N VAL A 222 14.57 -5.48 -13.16
CA VAL A 222 13.12 -5.63 -13.36
C VAL A 222 12.52 -6.31 -12.15
N VAL A 223 11.91 -5.52 -11.26
CA VAL A 223 11.23 -6.02 -10.06
C VAL A 223 9.74 -6.19 -10.35
N ARG A 224 9.15 -7.35 -10.03
CA ARG A 224 7.72 -7.65 -10.20
C ARG A 224 7.27 -8.87 -9.41
N GLY A 225 5.98 -9.18 -9.41
CA GLY A 225 5.43 -10.33 -8.72
C GLY A 225 5.82 -11.66 -9.36
N ALA A 226 5.90 -12.73 -8.58
CA ALA A 226 6.26 -14.07 -9.04
C ALA A 226 5.29 -14.68 -10.07
N GLU A 227 4.08 -14.10 -10.24
CA GLU A 227 3.16 -14.47 -11.31
C GLU A 227 3.72 -14.28 -12.73
N TYR A 228 4.75 -13.44 -12.87
CA TYR A 228 5.43 -13.20 -14.16
C TYR A 228 6.56 -14.19 -14.46
N LEU A 229 6.92 -15.08 -13.53
CA LEU A 229 7.95 -16.11 -13.76
C LEU A 229 7.62 -16.97 -14.99
N SER A 230 6.35 -17.33 -15.20
CA SER A 230 5.92 -18.10 -16.37
C SER A 230 6.03 -17.35 -17.70
N SER A 231 6.08 -16.02 -17.67
CA SER A 231 6.25 -15.17 -18.84
C SER A 231 7.72 -14.80 -19.11
N ALA A 232 8.59 -14.92 -18.12
CA ALA A 232 10.00 -14.51 -18.21
C ALA A 232 10.76 -15.20 -19.38
N PRO A 233 10.54 -16.50 -19.72
CA PRO A 233 11.20 -17.11 -20.86
C PRO A 233 10.88 -16.39 -22.18
N LYS A 234 9.64 -15.94 -22.37
CA LYS A 234 9.23 -15.18 -23.57
C LYS A 234 9.90 -13.82 -23.67
N TYR A 235 10.13 -13.17 -22.52
CA TYR A 235 10.87 -11.90 -22.48
C TYR A 235 12.34 -12.13 -22.84
N ASN A 236 12.98 -13.15 -22.28
CA ASN A 236 14.36 -13.55 -22.63
C ASN A 236 14.52 -13.76 -24.13
N LEU A 237 13.63 -14.54 -24.74
CA LEU A 237 13.64 -14.79 -26.17
C LEU A 237 13.46 -13.51 -27.00
N LEU A 238 12.76 -12.48 -26.52
CA LEU A 238 12.67 -11.19 -27.18
C LEU A 238 13.99 -10.41 -27.07
N TYR A 239 14.62 -10.36 -25.88
CA TYR A 239 15.94 -9.73 -25.70
C TYR A 239 16.98 -10.39 -26.61
N GLU A 240 17.04 -11.72 -26.63
CA GLU A 240 17.94 -12.50 -27.50
C GLU A 240 17.69 -12.23 -28.97
N ALA A 241 16.43 -12.20 -29.44
CA ALA A 241 16.05 -11.94 -30.81
C ALA A 241 16.48 -10.55 -31.28
N PHE A 242 16.42 -9.56 -30.42
CA PHE A 242 16.94 -8.24 -30.69
C PHE A 242 18.47 -8.17 -30.62
N GLY A 243 19.11 -9.01 -29.82
CA GLY A 243 20.52 -8.94 -29.46
C GLY A 243 20.79 -7.93 -28.35
N TRP A 244 19.80 -7.72 -27.47
CA TRP A 244 19.87 -6.81 -26.33
C TRP A 244 20.37 -7.50 -25.07
N GLU A 245 20.92 -6.71 -24.15
CA GLU A 245 21.28 -7.17 -22.82
C GLU A 245 20.02 -7.47 -22.01
N ILE A 246 20.00 -8.63 -21.32
CA ILE A 246 18.88 -9.04 -20.49
C ILE A 246 19.04 -8.39 -19.12
N PRO A 247 18.01 -7.67 -18.62
CA PRO A 247 18.06 -7.07 -17.28
C PRO A 247 18.06 -8.15 -16.19
N THR A 248 18.53 -7.79 -15.00
CA THR A 248 18.42 -8.63 -13.81
C THR A 248 16.95 -8.73 -13.40
N TYR A 249 16.39 -9.94 -13.43
CA TYR A 249 15.05 -10.20 -12.93
C TYR A 249 15.04 -10.37 -11.41
N VAL A 250 14.06 -9.74 -10.75
CA VAL A 250 13.83 -9.84 -9.30
C VAL A 250 12.35 -10.12 -9.10
N HIS A 251 11.98 -11.40 -9.03
CA HIS A 251 10.58 -11.77 -8.80
C HIS A 251 10.29 -11.93 -7.31
N CYS A 252 9.28 -11.21 -6.83
CA CYS A 252 8.85 -11.21 -5.43
C CYS A 252 7.68 -12.18 -5.22
N ALA A 253 7.78 -13.06 -4.24
CA ALA A 253 6.71 -13.97 -3.86
C ALA A 253 5.43 -13.21 -3.50
N SER A 254 4.27 -13.84 -3.63
CA SER A 254 2.97 -13.22 -3.37
C SER A 254 2.80 -12.80 -1.91
N VAL A 255 2.08 -11.70 -1.67
CA VAL A 255 1.56 -11.36 -0.35
C VAL A 255 0.25 -12.11 -0.16
N MET A 256 0.17 -12.90 0.91
CA MET A 256 -1.01 -13.67 1.30
C MET A 256 -1.77 -12.92 2.38
N PHE A 257 -3.06 -13.10 2.44
CA PHE A 257 -3.93 -12.58 3.49
C PHE A 257 -4.52 -13.74 4.30
N ASN A 258 -4.38 -13.66 5.61
CA ASN A 258 -5.07 -14.58 6.50
C ASN A 258 -6.42 -13.94 6.86
N ASP A 259 -7.48 -14.48 6.28
CA ASP A 259 -8.84 -13.97 6.49
C ASP A 259 -9.30 -14.33 7.92
N PRO A 260 -9.45 -13.36 8.82
CA PRO A 260 -9.82 -13.62 10.21
C PRO A 260 -11.23 -14.19 10.36
N ALA A 261 -12.11 -13.96 9.37
CA ALA A 261 -13.49 -14.45 9.43
C ALA A 261 -13.60 -15.92 9.03
N THR A 262 -12.75 -16.37 8.10
CA THR A 262 -12.81 -17.75 7.55
C THR A 262 -11.62 -18.62 7.96
N GLY A 263 -10.53 -18.03 8.45
CA GLY A 263 -9.27 -18.71 8.75
C GLY A 263 -8.52 -19.20 7.49
N THR A 264 -8.96 -18.78 6.29
CA THR A 264 -8.32 -19.20 5.04
C THR A 264 -7.17 -18.29 4.66
N VAL A 265 -6.06 -18.89 4.19
CA VAL A 265 -4.91 -18.16 3.65
C VAL A 265 -5.04 -18.11 2.13
N ARG A 266 -5.11 -16.91 1.56
CA ARG A 266 -5.26 -16.69 0.13
C ARG A 266 -4.38 -15.53 -0.35
N LYS A 267 -4.12 -15.45 -1.66
CA LYS A 267 -3.44 -14.28 -2.23
C LYS A 267 -4.28 -13.03 -1.99
N MET A 268 -3.63 -11.96 -1.51
CA MET A 268 -4.29 -10.65 -1.36
C MET A 268 -4.87 -10.18 -2.68
N SER A 269 -6.12 -9.70 -2.66
CA SER A 269 -6.83 -9.24 -3.85
C SER A 269 -7.91 -8.21 -3.52
N LYS A 270 -7.96 -7.12 -4.27
CA LYS A 270 -9.05 -6.10 -4.19
C LYS A 270 -10.45 -6.73 -4.36
N ARG A 271 -10.57 -7.80 -5.14
CA ARG A 271 -11.86 -8.50 -5.37
C ARG A 271 -12.45 -9.13 -4.11
N HIS A 272 -11.63 -9.36 -3.10
CA HIS A 272 -12.05 -9.92 -1.81
C HIS A 272 -12.20 -8.86 -0.72
N GLY A 273 -12.07 -7.57 -1.06
CA GLY A 273 -12.17 -6.48 -0.08
C GLY A 273 -10.92 -6.32 0.79
N ASP A 274 -9.78 -6.89 0.41
CA ASP A 274 -8.53 -6.70 1.13
C ASP A 274 -8.09 -5.24 1.02
N PRO A 275 -7.51 -4.67 2.09
CA PRO A 275 -7.25 -3.25 2.16
C PRO A 275 -6.22 -2.80 1.10
N SER A 276 -6.53 -1.74 0.40
CA SER A 276 -5.57 -0.95 -0.36
C SER A 276 -4.76 -0.04 0.58
N TYR A 277 -3.70 0.57 0.07
CA TYR A 277 -2.98 1.61 0.81
C TYR A 277 -3.93 2.77 1.21
N GLN A 278 -4.82 3.16 0.31
CA GLN A 278 -5.80 4.23 0.56
C GLN A 278 -6.77 3.85 1.68
N ASP A 279 -7.22 2.60 1.72
CA ASP A 279 -8.08 2.10 2.81
C ASP A 279 -7.37 2.13 4.16
N LEU A 280 -6.09 1.76 4.19
CA LEU A 280 -5.27 1.83 5.41
C LEU A 280 -5.13 3.28 5.90
N VAL A 281 -4.81 4.21 4.99
CA VAL A 281 -4.73 5.64 5.34
C VAL A 281 -6.08 6.18 5.82
N ALA A 282 -7.18 5.79 5.17
CA ALA A 282 -8.54 6.16 5.58
C ALA A 282 -8.92 5.58 6.95
N GLN A 283 -8.29 4.49 7.38
CA GLN A 283 -8.40 3.92 8.71
C GLN A 283 -7.43 4.53 9.73
N GLY A 284 -6.68 5.55 9.36
CA GLY A 284 -5.78 6.28 10.26
C GLY A 284 -4.43 5.60 10.52
N TYR A 285 -3.96 4.78 9.57
CA TYR A 285 -2.57 4.31 9.58
C TYR A 285 -1.63 5.39 9.02
N LEU A 286 -0.51 5.60 9.68
CA LEU A 286 0.55 6.47 9.21
C LEU A 286 1.28 5.85 8.01
N SER A 287 1.57 6.67 7.00
CA SER A 287 2.26 6.19 5.79
C SER A 287 3.61 5.56 6.11
N GLN A 288 4.37 6.14 7.06
CA GLN A 288 5.66 5.61 7.49
C GLN A 288 5.53 4.21 8.11
N ALA A 289 4.50 4.00 8.93
CA ALA A 289 4.24 2.68 9.54
C ALA A 289 3.88 1.65 8.47
N VAL A 290 3.03 2.02 7.50
CA VAL A 290 2.66 1.15 6.38
C VAL A 290 3.89 0.82 5.53
N VAL A 291 4.72 1.79 5.17
CA VAL A 291 5.92 1.60 4.35
C VAL A 291 6.91 0.67 5.07
N ASN A 292 7.20 0.93 6.34
CA ASN A 292 8.11 0.07 7.11
C ASN A 292 7.56 -1.37 7.23
N TYR A 293 6.29 -1.54 7.57
CA TYR A 293 5.68 -2.86 7.64
C TYR A 293 5.73 -3.59 6.29
N VAL A 294 5.41 -2.89 5.20
CA VAL A 294 5.42 -3.45 3.84
C VAL A 294 6.83 -3.83 3.38
N SER A 295 7.87 -3.11 3.83
CA SER A 295 9.25 -3.46 3.50
C SER A 295 9.65 -4.84 4.01
N LEU A 296 9.11 -5.26 5.15
CA LEU A 296 9.38 -6.57 5.78
C LEU A 296 8.48 -7.71 5.25
N LEU A 297 7.56 -7.40 4.33
CA LEU A 297 6.73 -8.43 3.70
C LEU A 297 7.50 -9.17 2.61
N GLY A 298 8.35 -10.10 3.01
CA GLY A 298 9.14 -10.94 2.11
C GLY A 298 10.56 -10.43 1.87
N TRP A 299 11.02 -9.49 2.66
CA TRP A 299 12.43 -9.14 2.81
C TRP A 299 12.80 -9.19 4.29
N ALA A 300 13.98 -9.66 4.59
CA ALA A 300 14.52 -9.69 5.95
C ALA A 300 15.92 -9.06 5.95
N PRO A 301 16.20 -8.16 6.89
CA PRO A 301 17.57 -7.66 7.10
C PRO A 301 18.48 -8.78 7.61
N HIS A 302 19.80 -8.62 7.44
CA HIS A 302 20.76 -9.58 7.93
C HIS A 302 21.94 -8.93 8.64
N GLY A 303 22.86 -9.78 9.16
CA GLY A 303 23.99 -9.33 9.94
C GLY A 303 23.56 -8.69 11.26
N ASP A 304 24.16 -7.59 11.63
CA ASP A 304 23.97 -6.91 12.91
C ASP A 304 22.55 -6.33 13.09
N ILE A 305 21.81 -6.17 11.98
CA ILE A 305 20.45 -5.61 11.99
C ILE A 305 19.35 -6.66 11.77
N ALA A 306 19.67 -7.96 11.85
CA ALA A 306 18.73 -9.05 11.57
C ALA A 306 17.47 -9.03 12.44
N GLU A 307 17.56 -8.52 13.67
CA GLU A 307 16.43 -8.38 14.59
C GLU A 307 15.74 -7.00 14.55
N GLN A 308 16.22 -6.08 13.70
CA GLN A 308 15.62 -4.76 13.58
C GLN A 308 14.31 -4.83 12.81
N GLU A 309 13.24 -4.26 13.36
CA GLU A 309 11.93 -4.19 12.72
C GLU A 309 11.56 -2.75 12.29
N PHE A 310 12.09 -1.74 12.97
CA PHE A 310 11.76 -0.33 12.71
C PHE A 310 12.88 0.36 11.95
N PHE A 311 12.54 0.91 10.80
CA PHE A 311 13.47 1.55 9.87
C PHE A 311 12.93 2.90 9.40
N THR A 312 13.77 3.91 9.37
CA THR A 312 13.54 5.08 8.54
C THR A 312 13.76 4.72 7.05
N MET A 313 13.31 5.59 6.13
CA MET A 313 13.56 5.37 4.70
C MET A 313 15.05 5.30 4.38
N ASP A 314 15.87 6.15 4.99
CA ASP A 314 17.33 6.15 4.78
C ASP A 314 17.97 4.84 5.29
N GLN A 315 17.53 4.36 6.45
CA GLN A 315 17.97 3.07 6.97
C GLN A 315 17.54 1.89 6.07
N LEU A 316 16.33 1.95 5.48
CA LEU A 316 15.89 0.95 4.51
C LEU A 316 16.75 0.99 3.24
N ILE A 317 17.09 2.18 2.73
CA ILE A 317 17.96 2.34 1.57
C ILE A 317 19.34 1.75 1.85
N ASP A 318 19.91 2.02 3.01
CA ASP A 318 21.25 1.51 3.38
C ASP A 318 21.26 -0.01 3.59
N ALA A 319 20.19 -0.56 4.18
CA ALA A 319 20.11 -1.96 4.58
C ALA A 319 19.63 -2.91 3.48
N PHE A 320 18.87 -2.39 2.49
CA PHE A 320 18.16 -3.23 1.54
C PHE A 320 19.11 -3.89 0.54
N ASP A 321 19.02 -5.22 0.42
CA ASP A 321 19.64 -5.96 -0.66
C ASP A 321 18.68 -7.03 -1.22
N ILE A 322 18.97 -7.46 -2.44
CA ILE A 322 18.16 -8.47 -3.14
C ILE A 322 18.27 -9.85 -2.48
N ALA A 323 19.42 -10.15 -1.84
CA ALA A 323 19.63 -11.45 -1.22
C ALA A 323 18.72 -11.70 -0.01
N GLY A 324 18.25 -10.61 0.64
CA GLY A 324 17.26 -10.68 1.72
C GLY A 324 15.83 -10.98 1.26
N ILE A 325 15.55 -10.99 -0.05
CA ILE A 325 14.20 -11.25 -0.57
C ILE A 325 13.89 -12.74 -0.50
N SER A 326 12.77 -13.08 0.16
CA SER A 326 12.31 -14.45 0.34
C SER A 326 11.65 -15.02 -0.92
N LYS A 327 11.93 -16.30 -1.20
CA LYS A 327 11.23 -17.12 -2.21
C LYS A 327 9.81 -17.52 -1.79
N SER A 328 9.54 -17.47 -0.49
CA SER A 328 8.27 -17.91 0.08
C SER A 328 7.27 -16.77 0.18
N PRO A 329 5.96 -17.02 -0.03
CA PRO A 329 4.92 -16.03 0.21
C PRO A 329 4.94 -15.48 1.64
N SER A 330 4.63 -14.21 1.80
CA SER A 330 4.55 -13.52 3.10
C SER A 330 3.10 -13.31 3.49
N ALA A 331 2.78 -13.51 4.76
CA ALA A 331 1.44 -13.23 5.29
C ALA A 331 1.31 -11.75 5.69
N PHE A 332 0.27 -11.10 5.20
CA PHE A 332 -0.15 -9.80 5.69
C PHE A 332 -0.96 -10.00 6.97
N ASP A 333 -0.48 -9.41 8.05
CA ASP A 333 -1.02 -9.52 9.40
C ASP A 333 -1.44 -8.13 9.89
N MET A 334 -2.75 -7.96 10.15
CA MET A 334 -3.31 -6.70 10.64
C MET A 334 -2.87 -6.36 12.06
N ASP A 335 -2.70 -7.35 12.93
CA ASP A 335 -2.28 -7.12 14.32
C ASP A 335 -0.82 -6.64 14.35
N LYS A 336 0.03 -7.21 13.48
CA LYS A 336 1.40 -6.73 13.32
C LYS A 336 1.43 -5.31 12.74
N LEU A 337 0.60 -4.99 11.78
CA LEU A 337 0.48 -3.61 11.26
C LEU A 337 -0.02 -2.64 12.34
N ASN A 338 -1.00 -3.04 13.17
CA ASN A 338 -1.47 -2.24 14.31
C ASN A 338 -0.32 -1.95 15.29
N TYR A 339 0.49 -2.95 15.60
CA TYR A 339 1.66 -2.80 16.45
C TYR A 339 2.68 -1.80 15.87
N PHE A 340 2.97 -1.89 14.57
CA PHE A 340 3.83 -0.92 13.88
C PHE A 340 3.26 0.49 13.98
N ASN A 341 1.99 0.65 13.63
CA ASN A 341 1.33 1.95 13.64
C ASN A 341 1.29 2.58 15.03
N ALA A 342 0.96 1.78 16.05
CA ALA A 342 0.97 2.24 17.44
C ALA A 342 2.35 2.70 17.91
N THR A 343 3.42 2.05 17.43
CA THR A 343 4.79 2.43 17.75
C THR A 343 5.14 3.76 17.09
N TYR A 344 4.86 3.94 15.80
CA TYR A 344 5.07 5.20 15.10
C TYR A 344 4.25 6.36 15.70
N LEU A 345 2.99 6.11 16.09
CA LEU A 345 2.16 7.14 16.76
C LEU A 345 2.75 7.59 18.11
N ARG A 346 3.35 6.66 18.86
CA ARG A 346 4.00 6.97 20.14
C ARG A 346 5.33 7.72 19.99
N GLU A 347 6.02 7.53 18.85
CA GLU A 347 7.30 8.20 18.56
C GLU A 347 7.13 9.62 18.03
N LEU A 348 5.92 9.99 17.58
CA LEU A 348 5.64 11.39 17.22
C LEU A 348 5.84 12.31 18.43
N SER A 349 6.31 13.53 18.20
CA SER A 349 6.23 14.57 19.22
C SER A 349 4.77 14.83 19.63
N PRO A 350 4.49 15.32 20.82
CA PRO A 350 3.12 15.67 21.24
C PRO A 350 2.41 16.59 20.25
N GLU A 351 3.13 17.55 19.67
CA GLU A 351 2.62 18.51 18.70
C GLU A 351 2.27 17.83 17.35
N GLU A 352 3.13 16.94 16.86
CA GLU A 352 2.88 16.16 15.64
C GLU A 352 1.69 15.22 15.83
N PHE A 353 1.65 14.49 16.95
CA PHE A 353 0.51 13.63 17.25
C PHE A 353 -0.80 14.43 17.35
N ALA A 354 -0.80 15.57 18.03
CA ALA A 354 -1.97 16.43 18.16
C ALA A 354 -2.48 16.88 16.78
N LYS A 355 -1.59 17.22 15.87
CA LYS A 355 -1.95 17.60 14.48
C LYS A 355 -2.59 16.44 13.71
N GLU A 356 -2.01 15.24 13.82
CA GLU A 356 -2.57 14.05 13.16
C GLU A 356 -3.92 13.61 13.78
N ALA A 357 -4.07 13.77 15.11
CA ALA A 357 -5.26 13.36 15.83
C ALA A 357 -6.43 14.36 15.71
N GLU A 358 -6.15 15.66 15.53
CA GLU A 358 -7.16 16.72 15.54
C GLU A 358 -8.34 16.47 14.58
N PRO A 359 -8.16 16.10 13.29
CA PRO A 359 -9.26 15.83 12.39
C PRO A 359 -10.19 14.69 12.89
N TRP A 360 -9.62 13.71 13.59
CA TRP A 360 -10.35 12.58 14.16
C TRP A 360 -11.07 12.96 15.45
N ILE A 361 -10.45 13.75 16.32
CA ILE A 361 -11.08 14.31 17.52
C ILE A 361 -12.30 15.15 17.10
N ARG A 362 -12.14 16.01 16.10
CA ARG A 362 -13.23 16.88 15.58
C ARG A 362 -14.37 16.14 14.90
N GLN A 363 -14.23 14.85 14.58
CA GLN A 363 -15.37 14.04 14.14
C GLN A 363 -16.39 13.81 15.26
N ALA A 364 -15.95 13.71 16.51
CA ALA A 364 -16.79 13.46 17.67
C ALA A 364 -16.97 14.68 18.57
N VAL A 365 -15.96 15.55 18.68
CA VAL A 365 -15.95 16.73 19.55
C VAL A 365 -16.16 17.99 18.70
N LYS A 366 -17.41 18.48 18.63
CA LYS A 366 -17.80 19.66 17.84
C LYS A 366 -17.64 20.97 18.58
N ASN A 367 -17.65 20.94 19.92
CA ASN A 367 -17.45 22.12 20.74
C ASN A 367 -16.01 22.64 20.60
N GLU A 368 -15.88 23.81 19.98
CA GLU A 368 -14.57 24.46 19.72
C GLU A 368 -13.87 24.94 21.00
N ALA A 369 -14.59 25.07 22.11
CA ALA A 369 -14.02 25.48 23.39
C ALA A 369 -13.09 24.40 24.02
N TYR A 370 -13.22 23.14 23.59
CA TYR A 370 -12.34 22.10 24.09
C TYR A 370 -10.99 22.12 23.40
N ASP A 371 -9.93 22.04 24.21
CA ASP A 371 -8.54 21.95 23.78
C ASP A 371 -8.25 20.57 23.19
N THR A 372 -8.21 20.47 21.86
CA THR A 372 -7.93 19.22 21.15
C THR A 372 -6.52 18.69 21.40
N ALA A 373 -5.53 19.56 21.67
CA ALA A 373 -4.18 19.14 22.00
C ALA A 373 -4.13 18.46 23.38
N ALA A 374 -4.87 18.98 24.35
CA ALA A 374 -5.02 18.33 25.65
C ALA A 374 -5.73 16.98 25.57
N ILE A 375 -6.76 16.85 24.70
CA ILE A 375 -7.43 15.56 24.42
C ILE A 375 -6.45 14.60 23.74
N ALA A 376 -5.69 15.05 22.76
CA ALA A 376 -4.70 14.23 22.04
C ALA A 376 -3.64 13.67 22.99
N ALA A 377 -3.13 14.48 23.92
CA ALA A 377 -2.15 14.05 24.91
C ALA A 377 -2.63 12.85 25.76
N LEU A 378 -3.93 12.70 26.00
CA LEU A 378 -4.48 11.56 26.71
C LEU A 378 -4.52 10.28 25.86
N LEU A 379 -4.50 10.43 24.54
CA LEU A 379 -4.69 9.33 23.56
C LEU A 379 -3.38 8.69 23.11
N GLN A 380 -2.31 9.48 22.97
CA GLN A 380 -1.10 9.10 22.24
C GLN A 380 -0.52 7.74 22.67
N ALA A 381 -0.37 7.52 23.98
CA ALA A 381 0.20 6.27 24.52
C ALA A 381 -0.66 5.02 24.28
N ARG A 382 -1.95 5.20 23.93
CA ARG A 382 -2.97 4.14 23.84
C ARG A 382 -3.65 4.09 22.48
N CYS A 383 -3.19 4.88 21.53
CA CYS A 383 -3.74 4.94 20.18
C CYS A 383 -3.02 3.91 19.30
N GLU A 384 -3.78 3.00 18.71
CA GLU A 384 -3.27 2.06 17.70
C GLU A 384 -3.57 2.54 16.29
N ARG A 385 -4.74 3.17 16.11
CA ARG A 385 -5.19 3.77 14.85
C ARG A 385 -5.90 5.07 15.13
N LEU A 386 -5.70 6.05 14.28
CA LEU A 386 -6.37 7.35 14.44
C LEU A 386 -7.89 7.24 14.31
N SER A 387 -8.39 6.27 13.52
CA SER A 387 -9.83 5.99 13.39
C SER A 387 -10.52 5.52 14.67
N ASP A 388 -9.76 5.07 15.66
CA ASP A 388 -10.31 4.67 16.96
C ASP A 388 -10.59 5.87 17.89
N ILE A 389 -10.10 7.05 17.53
CA ILE A 389 -10.19 8.26 18.36
C ILE A 389 -11.64 8.73 18.58
N PRO A 390 -12.49 8.86 17.53
CA PRO A 390 -13.84 9.40 17.71
C PRO A 390 -14.63 8.70 18.79
N GLU A 391 -14.62 7.37 18.82
CA GLU A 391 -15.35 6.57 19.82
C GLU A 391 -14.78 6.74 21.24
N LYS A 392 -13.49 7.04 21.35
CA LYS A 392 -12.84 7.21 22.66
C LYS A 392 -13.10 8.60 23.28
N VAL A 393 -13.54 9.58 22.50
CA VAL A 393 -13.65 10.99 22.92
C VAL A 393 -15.06 11.59 22.74
N ASP A 394 -16.04 10.84 22.22
CA ASP A 394 -17.40 11.30 21.97
C ASP A 394 -18.10 11.86 23.20
N PHE A 395 -17.78 11.36 24.39
CA PHE A 395 -18.34 11.82 25.65
C PHE A 395 -17.97 13.27 26.02
N PHE A 396 -16.94 13.87 25.40
CA PHE A 396 -16.61 15.27 25.66
C PHE A 396 -17.73 16.20 25.20
N ASP A 397 -18.30 15.94 24.03
CA ASP A 397 -19.36 16.78 23.47
C ASP A 397 -20.73 16.51 24.12
N ALA A 398 -21.03 15.23 24.32
CA ALA A 398 -22.29 14.83 24.95
C ALA A 398 -22.05 13.63 25.88
N LEU A 399 -22.56 13.72 27.11
CA LEU A 399 -22.55 12.60 28.05
C LEU A 399 -23.42 11.47 27.47
N PRO A 400 -22.86 10.27 27.21
CA PRO A 400 -23.63 9.17 26.67
C PRO A 400 -24.62 8.62 27.71
N GLU A 401 -25.65 7.91 27.25
CA GLU A 401 -26.49 7.12 28.12
C GLU A 401 -25.69 5.95 28.71
N TYR A 402 -25.75 5.78 30.03
CA TYR A 402 -25.02 4.72 30.73
C TYR A 402 -25.81 4.16 31.91
N GLY A 403 -25.48 2.91 32.29
CA GLY A 403 -26.14 2.23 33.41
C GLY A 403 -25.50 2.52 34.76
N VAL A 404 -26.28 2.31 35.85
CA VAL A 404 -25.82 2.46 37.23
C VAL A 404 -24.77 1.41 37.60
N ASP A 405 -24.74 0.30 36.88
CA ASP A 405 -23.76 -0.80 37.04
C ASP A 405 -22.31 -0.32 36.81
N LEU A 406 -22.05 0.70 35.98
CA LEU A 406 -20.72 1.26 35.80
C LEU A 406 -20.10 1.85 37.07
N TYR A 407 -20.91 2.24 38.03
CA TYR A 407 -20.42 2.73 39.33
C TYR A 407 -19.85 1.63 40.20
N THR A 408 -20.13 0.35 39.89
CA THR A 408 -19.63 -0.79 40.65
C THR A 408 -18.24 -1.21 40.17
N ASN A 409 -17.25 -1.15 41.05
CA ASN A 409 -15.89 -1.56 40.72
C ASN A 409 -15.19 -2.20 41.95
N LYS A 410 -14.80 -3.47 41.82
CA LYS A 410 -14.15 -4.23 42.90
C LYS A 410 -12.81 -3.66 43.32
N LYS A 411 -11.99 -3.19 42.36
CA LYS A 411 -10.66 -2.61 42.65
C LYS A 411 -10.75 -1.26 43.36
N SER A 412 -11.73 -0.44 43.00
CA SER A 412 -12.00 0.86 43.61
C SER A 412 -12.88 0.72 44.86
N LYS A 413 -13.37 -0.47 45.17
CA LYS A 413 -14.30 -0.77 46.30
C LYS A 413 -15.56 0.11 46.26
N THR A 414 -16.15 0.28 45.08
CA THR A 414 -17.35 1.08 44.85
C THR A 414 -18.53 0.21 44.44
N ASN A 415 -19.71 0.67 44.82
CA ASN A 415 -21.03 0.25 44.35
C ASN A 415 -21.91 1.50 44.21
N ALA A 416 -23.19 1.38 43.89
CA ALA A 416 -24.10 2.51 43.70
C ALA A 416 -24.17 3.42 44.96
N GLU A 417 -24.32 2.84 46.14
CA GLU A 417 -24.46 3.56 47.42
C GLU A 417 -23.16 4.32 47.78
N VAL A 418 -22.00 3.64 47.74
CA VAL A 418 -20.68 4.27 47.97
C VAL A 418 -20.42 5.34 46.95
N SER A 419 -20.75 5.11 45.66
CA SER A 419 -20.51 6.09 44.60
C SER A 419 -21.36 7.35 44.77
N LEU A 420 -22.61 7.19 45.19
CA LEU A 420 -23.48 8.34 45.50
C LEU A 420 -22.92 9.18 46.62
N GLU A 421 -22.43 8.54 47.71
CA GLU A 421 -21.83 9.27 48.81
C GLU A 421 -20.53 9.99 48.38
N MET A 422 -19.66 9.31 47.63
CA MET A 422 -18.44 9.96 47.11
C MET A 422 -18.74 11.17 46.24
N LEU A 423 -19.73 11.10 45.35
CA LEU A 423 -20.14 12.23 44.54
C LEU A 423 -20.72 13.41 45.36
N ARG A 424 -21.49 13.09 46.43
CA ARG A 424 -22.04 14.12 47.36
C ARG A 424 -20.93 14.86 48.09
N GLN A 425 -19.84 14.14 48.46
CA GLN A 425 -18.69 14.76 49.11
C GLN A 425 -17.80 15.54 48.11
N THR A 426 -17.69 15.06 46.87
CA THR A 426 -16.83 15.65 45.85
C THR A 426 -17.41 16.96 45.29
N ALA A 427 -18.71 17.04 45.04
CA ALA A 427 -19.36 18.20 44.42
C ALA A 427 -19.06 19.53 45.13
N PRO A 428 -19.22 19.68 46.45
CA PRO A 428 -18.92 20.93 47.14
C PRO A 428 -17.45 21.29 47.13
N VAL A 429 -16.53 20.33 47.18
CA VAL A 429 -15.08 20.56 47.13
C VAL A 429 -14.70 21.11 45.77
N LEU A 430 -15.13 20.49 44.68
CA LEU A 430 -14.89 20.96 43.31
C LEU A 430 -15.53 22.34 43.07
N SER A 431 -16.74 22.56 43.60
CA SER A 431 -17.42 23.85 43.50
C SER A 431 -16.70 24.99 44.18
N ALA A 432 -15.99 24.73 45.31
CA ALA A 432 -15.24 25.72 46.07
C ALA A 432 -13.87 26.06 45.45
N LEU A 433 -13.34 25.29 44.50
CA LEU A 433 -12.06 25.56 43.86
C LEU A 433 -12.07 26.92 43.12
N ALA A 434 -11.14 27.82 43.48
CA ALA A 434 -10.95 29.06 42.78
C ALA A 434 -10.23 28.85 41.44
N ASP A 435 -9.16 28.05 41.45
CA ASP A 435 -8.36 27.73 40.29
C ASP A 435 -8.73 26.33 39.73
N TRP A 436 -9.01 26.25 38.42
CA TRP A 436 -9.37 25.00 37.75
C TRP A 436 -8.20 24.46 36.95
N THR A 437 -7.12 24.15 37.65
CA THR A 437 -5.91 23.53 37.11
C THR A 437 -5.86 22.06 37.47
N GLN A 438 -5.08 21.26 36.71
CA GLN A 438 -4.92 19.83 36.97
C GLN A 438 -4.42 19.54 38.39
N ASP A 439 -3.40 20.33 38.84
CA ASP A 439 -2.81 20.19 40.17
C ASP A 439 -3.83 20.55 41.28
N ALA A 440 -4.54 21.67 41.11
CA ALA A 440 -5.54 22.09 42.12
C ALA A 440 -6.69 21.08 42.23
N ILE A 441 -7.17 20.51 41.11
CA ILE A 441 -8.18 19.48 41.12
C ILE A 441 -7.65 18.21 41.80
N HIS A 442 -6.44 17.78 41.44
CA HIS A 442 -5.78 16.60 41.98
C HIS A 442 -5.62 16.72 43.52
N ASP A 443 -5.02 17.80 43.98
CA ASP A 443 -4.71 17.98 45.41
C ASP A 443 -5.98 18.04 46.25
N ALA A 444 -7.02 18.75 45.78
CA ALA A 444 -8.31 18.81 46.45
C ALA A 444 -9.00 17.45 46.56
N LEU A 445 -8.90 16.62 45.53
CA LEU A 445 -9.49 15.26 45.55
C LEU A 445 -8.68 14.29 46.44
N VAL A 446 -7.34 14.43 46.47
CA VAL A 446 -6.47 13.64 47.36
C VAL A 446 -6.71 14.03 48.82
N GLU A 447 -6.74 15.30 49.15
CA GLU A 447 -7.05 15.79 50.52
C GLU A 447 -8.44 15.29 50.96
N LEU A 448 -9.43 15.36 50.11
CA LEU A 448 -10.79 14.84 50.38
C LEU A 448 -10.74 13.35 50.70
N ALA A 449 -10.04 12.56 49.87
CA ALA A 449 -9.95 11.12 50.07
C ALA A 449 -9.26 10.77 51.42
N GLU A 450 -8.21 11.48 51.78
CA GLU A 450 -7.53 11.36 53.08
C GLU A 450 -8.47 11.69 54.25
N LYS A 451 -9.19 12.82 54.17
CA LYS A 451 -10.18 13.26 55.17
C LYS A 451 -11.31 12.22 55.37
N LEU A 452 -11.74 11.57 54.27
CA LEU A 452 -12.78 10.53 54.34
C LEU A 452 -12.22 9.15 54.73
N GLY A 453 -10.89 8.98 54.82
CA GLY A 453 -10.25 7.72 55.11
C GLY A 453 -10.44 6.65 54.04
N VAL A 454 -10.61 7.08 52.75
CA VAL A 454 -10.80 6.19 51.61
C VAL A 454 -9.62 6.24 50.67
N LYS A 455 -9.50 5.26 49.78
CA LYS A 455 -8.48 5.31 48.71
C LYS A 455 -8.87 6.34 47.64
N ASN A 456 -7.89 6.98 47.04
CA ASN A 456 -8.12 7.90 45.91
C ASN A 456 -9.01 7.25 44.83
N ALA A 457 -8.78 5.99 44.49
CA ALA A 457 -9.58 5.25 43.51
C ALA A 457 -11.06 5.15 43.89
N THR A 458 -11.40 5.09 45.20
CA THR A 458 -12.78 5.02 45.68
C THR A 458 -13.53 6.33 45.41
N LEU A 459 -12.84 7.46 45.47
CA LEU A 459 -13.39 8.78 45.16
C LEU A 459 -13.39 9.08 43.66
N MET A 460 -12.27 8.76 42.98
CA MET A 460 -12.08 9.16 41.57
C MET A 460 -12.84 8.28 40.58
N TRP A 461 -13.15 7.02 40.91
CA TRP A 461 -13.92 6.14 40.04
C TRP A 461 -15.35 6.69 39.79
N PRO A 462 -16.17 6.97 40.83
CA PRO A 462 -17.49 7.54 40.62
C PRO A 462 -17.47 8.87 39.88
N LEU A 463 -16.52 9.74 40.20
CA LEU A 463 -16.34 11.02 39.51
C LEU A 463 -16.10 10.80 38.01
N ARG A 464 -15.20 9.90 37.65
CA ARG A 464 -14.88 9.58 36.25
C ARG A 464 -16.10 9.01 35.50
N ILE A 465 -16.85 8.11 36.14
CA ILE A 465 -18.09 7.56 35.54
C ILE A 465 -19.12 8.66 35.35
N ALA A 466 -19.34 9.51 36.34
CA ALA A 466 -20.32 10.59 36.25
C ALA A 466 -20.03 11.56 35.12
N ILE A 467 -18.73 11.91 34.91
CA ILE A 467 -18.36 12.91 33.89
C ILE A 467 -18.15 12.33 32.47
N ALA A 468 -17.89 11.03 32.34
CA ALA A 468 -17.62 10.37 31.06
C ALA A 468 -18.70 9.40 30.60
N GLY A 469 -19.46 8.78 31.52
CA GLY A 469 -20.42 7.72 31.21
C GLY A 469 -19.82 6.45 30.61
N LYS A 470 -18.51 6.24 30.78
CA LYS A 470 -17.75 5.12 30.19
C LYS A 470 -16.86 4.43 31.21
N ALA A 471 -16.81 3.10 31.15
CA ALA A 471 -15.92 2.31 31.98
C ALA A 471 -14.43 2.51 31.63
N VAL A 472 -14.13 2.76 30.37
CA VAL A 472 -12.79 3.03 29.85
C VAL A 472 -12.74 4.41 29.23
N THR A 473 -11.78 5.22 29.67
CA THR A 473 -11.56 6.60 29.20
C THR A 473 -10.09 6.82 28.86
N PRO A 474 -9.77 7.76 27.96
CA PRO A 474 -8.37 8.05 27.59
C PRO A 474 -7.56 8.61 28.78
N GLY A 475 -8.22 9.34 29.69
CA GLY A 475 -7.59 9.91 30.90
C GLY A 475 -8.29 9.52 32.18
N GLY A 476 -7.71 9.86 33.33
CA GLY A 476 -8.31 9.75 34.66
C GLY A 476 -9.31 10.86 34.96
N ALA A 477 -9.94 10.82 36.14
CA ALA A 477 -10.94 11.80 36.55
C ALA A 477 -10.40 13.24 36.54
N VAL A 478 -9.16 13.43 36.97
CA VAL A 478 -8.53 14.77 37.09
C VAL A 478 -8.32 15.43 35.73
N GLU A 479 -7.72 14.68 34.79
CA GLU A 479 -7.46 15.17 33.43
C GLU A 479 -8.76 15.48 32.70
N LEU A 480 -9.77 14.61 32.84
CA LEU A 480 -11.07 14.81 32.23
C LEU A 480 -11.78 16.03 32.82
N CYS A 481 -11.74 16.22 34.16
CA CYS A 481 -12.29 17.42 34.82
C CYS A 481 -11.67 18.70 34.27
N ARG A 482 -10.32 18.72 34.14
CA ARG A 482 -9.63 19.89 33.57
C ARG A 482 -10.13 20.26 32.19
N ILE A 483 -10.27 19.27 31.30
CA ILE A 483 -10.65 19.51 29.89
C ILE A 483 -12.13 19.91 29.79
N LEU A 484 -13.04 19.25 30.52
CA LEU A 484 -14.47 19.53 30.51
C LEU A 484 -14.80 20.91 31.07
N GLY A 485 -13.99 21.41 31.99
CA GLY A 485 -14.24 22.67 32.70
C GLY A 485 -15.21 22.51 33.89
N LYS A 486 -15.14 23.48 34.81
CA LYS A 486 -15.81 23.43 36.11
C LYS A 486 -17.32 23.25 36.00
N ASP A 487 -17.98 24.08 35.20
CA ASP A 487 -19.43 24.12 35.10
C ASP A 487 -19.98 22.80 34.53
N GLU A 488 -19.34 22.26 33.48
CA GLU A 488 -19.78 21.00 32.86
C GLU A 488 -19.53 19.81 33.79
N VAL A 489 -18.42 19.79 34.51
CA VAL A 489 -18.14 18.74 35.52
C VAL A 489 -19.20 18.74 36.60
N LEU A 490 -19.55 19.90 37.20
CA LEU A 490 -20.54 19.98 38.22
C LEU A 490 -21.93 19.59 37.72
N ARG A 491 -22.28 19.99 36.50
CA ARG A 491 -23.55 19.59 35.85
C ARG A 491 -23.63 18.05 35.70
N ARG A 492 -22.53 17.40 35.19
CA ARG A 492 -22.51 15.95 35.00
C ARG A 492 -22.50 15.18 36.33
N VAL A 493 -21.82 15.70 37.36
CA VAL A 493 -21.83 15.13 38.69
C VAL A 493 -23.24 15.17 39.30
N ALA A 494 -24.00 16.27 39.11
CA ALA A 494 -25.37 16.35 39.54
C ALA A 494 -26.27 15.31 38.86
N LEU A 495 -26.15 15.15 37.51
CA LEU A 495 -26.86 14.09 36.77
C LEU A 495 -26.50 12.69 37.25
N GLY A 496 -25.21 12.42 37.57
CA GLY A 496 -24.75 11.14 38.12
C GLY A 496 -25.39 10.86 39.50
N MET A 497 -25.48 11.85 40.36
CA MET A 497 -26.20 11.73 41.66
C MET A 497 -27.69 11.47 41.48
N GLU A 498 -28.36 12.16 40.55
CA GLU A 498 -29.80 11.91 40.25
C GLU A 498 -29.98 10.45 39.79
N LYS A 499 -29.17 9.98 38.85
CA LYS A 499 -29.19 8.59 38.36
C LYS A 499 -28.99 7.55 39.43
N LEU A 500 -28.18 7.82 40.45
CA LEU A 500 -27.90 6.93 41.57
C LEU A 500 -29.00 6.98 42.67
N ASN A 501 -29.82 8.05 42.73
CA ASN A 501 -30.91 8.19 43.66
C ASN A 501 -32.20 7.52 43.17
N GLY A 502 -32.32 7.20 41.90
CA GLY A 502 -33.50 6.63 41.38
C GLY A 502 -34.07 6.26 40.45
#